data_e42fd9abd834dc224502927d89f4a0da
#
_entry.id   e42fd9abd834dc224502927d89f4a0da
#
_cell.length_a   1.000
_cell.length_b   1.000
_cell.length_c   1.000
_cell.angle_alpha   90.00
_cell.angle_beta   90.00
_cell.angle_gamma   90.00
#
_symmetry.space_group_name_H-M   'P 1'
#
loop_
_entity.id
_entity.type
_entity.pdbx_description
1 polymer ?
#
loop_
_entity_poly.entity_id
_entity_poly.type
_entity_poly.pdbx_seq_one_letter_code
_entity_poly.pdbx_strand_id
1 'polypeptide(L)'
;MIDHLSFGVAQIERSRTFYDNTLGALGYKRLHTAADSLGYGADEPSLRLTRTPRPVVADPESGLHISFKAASPVEVDAFYRAALAHGGQDNGGPGKREQYGPGYYAAFVVDPDGYRIEAHCELDNIV
;
A
#
# COMPACT_ATOMS: atom_id res chain seq x y z
N MET A 1 -14.90 -6.13 9.37
CA MET A 1 -15.11 -7.25 8.47
C MET A 1 -13.82 -8.00 8.20
N ILE A 2 -12.80 -7.39 7.62
CA ILE A 2 -11.51 -8.03 7.48
C ILE A 2 -10.65 -7.71 8.68
N ASP A 3 -10.09 -8.75 9.32
CA ASP A 3 -9.21 -8.56 10.46
C ASP A 3 -7.81 -8.16 9.98
N HIS A 4 -7.24 -8.93 9.08
CA HIS A 4 -5.93 -8.64 8.51
C HIS A 4 -5.81 -9.29 7.14
N LEU A 5 -4.82 -8.81 6.38
CA LEU A 5 -4.45 -9.36 5.09
C LEU A 5 -3.01 -9.85 5.20
N SER A 6 -2.72 -11.00 4.64
CA SER A 6 -1.38 -11.58 4.68
C SER A 6 -0.98 -12.00 3.28
N PHE A 7 0.24 -11.64 2.84
CA PHE A 7 0.74 -12.15 1.58
C PHE A 7 2.26 -12.36 1.63
N GLY A 8 2.73 -13.19 0.71
CA GLY A 8 4.13 -13.55 0.64
C GLY A 8 4.96 -12.56 -0.16
N VAL A 9 6.21 -12.36 0.27
CA VAL A 9 7.16 -11.50 -0.42
C VAL A 9 8.46 -12.27 -0.63
N ALA A 10 9.18 -11.95 -1.71
CA ALA A 10 10.39 -12.68 -2.03
C ALA A 10 11.58 -12.28 -1.17
N GLN A 11 11.69 -10.99 -0.85
CA GLN A 11 12.83 -10.45 -0.11
C GLN A 11 12.32 -9.56 1.01
N ILE A 12 12.47 -10.01 2.24
CA ILE A 12 11.89 -9.31 3.39
C ILE A 12 12.47 -7.91 3.58
N GLU A 13 13.76 -7.71 3.38
CA GLU A 13 14.39 -6.39 3.56
C GLU A 13 13.95 -5.40 2.49
N ARG A 14 13.74 -5.86 1.27
CA ARG A 14 13.23 -5.02 0.19
C ARG A 14 11.80 -4.56 0.50
N SER A 15 10.97 -5.48 0.96
CA SER A 15 9.59 -5.16 1.34
C SER A 15 9.56 -4.26 2.57
N ARG A 16 10.45 -4.48 3.53
CA ARG A 16 10.56 -3.62 4.71
C ARG A 16 10.86 -2.18 4.32
N THR A 17 11.86 -1.96 3.46
CA THR A 17 12.18 -0.62 3.00
C THR A 17 11.00 0.02 2.29
N PHE A 18 10.34 -0.74 1.42
CA PHE A 18 9.19 -0.22 0.67
C PHE A 18 8.03 0.14 1.61
N TYR A 19 7.60 -0.78 2.44
CA TYR A 19 6.39 -0.57 3.27
C TYR A 19 6.65 0.32 4.48
N ASP A 20 7.85 0.35 5.04
CA ASP A 20 8.17 1.33 6.09
C ASP A 20 7.96 2.76 5.56
N ASN A 21 8.35 3.00 4.31
CA ASN A 21 8.25 4.34 3.74
C ASN A 21 6.86 4.66 3.17
N THR A 22 6.23 3.72 2.52
CA THR A 22 4.92 3.98 1.89
C THR A 22 3.80 4.01 2.91
N LEU A 23 3.73 3.02 3.78
CA LEU A 23 2.71 3.01 4.83
C LEU A 23 3.02 4.04 5.90
N GLY A 24 4.31 4.33 6.14
CA GLY A 24 4.70 5.42 7.02
C GLY A 24 4.19 6.77 6.54
N ALA A 25 4.15 6.99 5.22
CA ALA A 25 3.59 8.21 4.65
C ALA A 25 2.09 8.36 4.94
N LEU A 26 1.41 7.25 5.21
CA LEU A 26 -0.01 7.24 5.58
C LEU A 26 -0.22 7.23 7.10
N GLY A 27 0.86 7.29 7.87
CA GLY A 27 0.76 7.30 9.33
C GLY A 27 0.71 5.92 9.97
N TYR A 28 0.84 4.84 9.20
CA TYR A 28 0.87 3.49 9.77
C TYR A 28 2.29 3.13 10.21
N LYS A 29 2.38 2.17 11.12
CA LYS A 29 3.64 1.80 11.75
C LYS A 29 3.95 0.35 11.50
N ARG A 30 5.23 0.00 11.51
CA ARG A 30 5.63 -1.40 11.58
C ARG A 30 5.52 -1.82 13.04
N LEU A 31 4.59 -2.71 13.32
CA LEU A 31 4.27 -3.15 14.68
C LEU A 31 4.85 -4.52 15.02
N HIS A 32 5.28 -5.27 14.03
CA HIS A 32 5.89 -6.58 14.21
C HIS A 32 7.07 -6.73 13.28
N THR A 33 8.18 -7.22 13.79
CA THR A 33 9.39 -7.48 13.02
C THR A 33 9.98 -8.81 13.47
N ALA A 34 10.17 -9.71 12.53
CA ALA A 34 10.91 -10.95 12.74
C ALA A 34 11.82 -11.16 11.52
N ALA A 35 12.64 -12.20 11.55
CA ALA A 35 13.58 -12.43 10.47
C ALA A 35 12.90 -12.60 9.11
N ASP A 36 11.74 -13.27 9.09
CA ASP A 36 11.04 -13.60 7.86
C ASP A 36 9.60 -13.08 7.83
N SER A 37 9.24 -12.15 8.69
CA SER A 37 7.87 -11.59 8.69
C SER A 37 7.84 -10.16 9.22
N LEU A 38 6.87 -9.41 8.73
CA LEU A 38 6.65 -8.02 9.12
C LEU A 38 5.15 -7.82 9.32
N GLY A 39 4.78 -6.90 10.19
CA GLY A 39 3.37 -6.52 10.39
C GLY A 39 3.24 -5.01 10.48
N TYR A 40 2.26 -4.47 9.82
CA TYR A 40 1.99 -3.03 9.75
C TYR A 40 0.56 -2.72 10.13
N GLY A 41 0.33 -1.59 10.72
CA GLY A 41 -1.01 -1.14 11.09
C GLY A 41 -0.99 0.14 11.89
N ALA A 42 -2.16 0.54 12.39
CA ALA A 42 -2.29 1.68 13.29
C ALA A 42 -2.04 1.22 14.74
N ASP A 43 -2.87 0.33 15.24
CA ASP A 43 -2.77 -0.18 16.61
C ASP A 43 -2.41 -1.67 16.62
N GLU A 44 -2.83 -2.40 15.63
CA GLU A 44 -2.55 -3.83 15.50
C GLU A 44 -2.11 -4.14 14.08
N PRO A 45 -1.31 -5.19 13.87
CA PRO A 45 -0.88 -5.55 12.51
C PRO A 45 -2.08 -6.00 11.69
N SER A 46 -2.48 -5.19 10.72
CA SER A 46 -3.55 -5.52 9.79
C SER A 46 -3.03 -5.87 8.40
N LEU A 47 -1.78 -5.56 8.11
CA LEU A 47 -1.10 -6.07 6.92
C LEU A 47 0.09 -6.89 7.38
N ARG A 48 0.16 -8.15 6.99
CA ARG A 48 1.23 -9.06 7.36
C ARG A 48 1.95 -9.56 6.12
N LEU A 49 3.28 -9.49 6.15
CA LEU A 49 4.13 -9.94 5.07
C LEU A 49 5.00 -11.09 5.57
N THR A 50 5.11 -12.15 4.81
CA THR A 50 5.94 -13.30 5.17
C THR A 50 6.84 -13.64 3.99
N ARG A 51 8.12 -13.86 4.26
CA ARG A 51 9.04 -14.25 3.19
C ARG A 51 8.67 -15.61 2.65
N THR A 52 8.65 -15.75 1.35
CA THR A 52 8.38 -17.01 0.68
C THR A 52 9.25 -17.11 -0.58
N PRO A 53 9.73 -18.33 -0.93
CA PRO A 53 10.44 -18.51 -2.21
C PRO A 53 9.49 -18.46 -3.41
N ARG A 54 8.18 -18.49 -3.17
CA ARG A 54 7.19 -18.49 -4.26
C ARG A 54 6.03 -17.56 -3.95
N PRO A 55 6.25 -16.24 -4.05
CA PRO A 55 5.15 -15.29 -3.92
C PRO A 55 4.10 -15.54 -5.00
N VAL A 56 2.88 -15.13 -4.74
CA VAL A 56 1.84 -15.20 -5.77
C VAL A 56 2.30 -14.36 -6.95
N VAL A 57 2.18 -14.91 -8.15
CA VAL A 57 2.48 -14.16 -9.36
C VAL A 57 1.42 -13.08 -9.54
N ALA A 58 1.85 -11.84 -9.51
CA ALA A 58 0.93 -10.73 -9.63
C ALA A 58 0.57 -10.53 -11.09
N ASP A 59 -0.68 -10.84 -11.43
CA ASP A 59 -1.18 -10.72 -12.78
C ASP A 59 -1.94 -9.41 -12.91
N PRO A 60 -1.52 -8.50 -13.79
CA PRO A 60 -2.21 -7.23 -13.98
C PRO A 60 -3.69 -7.38 -14.32
N GLU A 61 -4.06 -8.50 -14.94
CA GLU A 61 -5.44 -8.69 -15.35
C GLU A 61 -6.29 -9.43 -14.32
N SER A 62 -5.71 -9.83 -13.20
CA SER A 62 -6.46 -10.55 -12.18
C SER A 62 -7.48 -9.68 -11.48
N GLY A 63 -7.29 -8.35 -11.53
CA GLY A 63 -8.19 -7.42 -10.84
C GLY A 63 -7.89 -7.28 -9.35
N LEU A 64 -6.91 -8.02 -8.84
CA LEU A 64 -6.59 -7.91 -7.42
C LEU A 64 -5.79 -6.64 -7.15
N HIS A 65 -6.26 -5.82 -6.24
CA HIS A 65 -5.45 -4.75 -5.68
C HIS A 65 -5.90 -4.48 -4.24
N ILE A 66 -5.03 -3.85 -3.47
CA ILE A 66 -5.26 -3.59 -2.06
C ILE A 66 -5.21 -2.08 -1.86
N SER A 67 -6.24 -1.52 -1.26
CA SER A 67 -6.32 -0.09 -1.03
C SER A 67 -6.14 0.21 0.45
N PHE A 68 -5.23 1.13 0.75
CA PHE A 68 -4.98 1.59 2.11
C PHE A 68 -5.64 2.95 2.32
N LYS A 69 -6.19 3.16 3.50
CA LYS A 69 -6.79 4.45 3.83
C LYS A 69 -5.73 5.49 4.08
N ALA A 70 -5.91 6.65 3.46
CA ALA A 70 -5.14 7.85 3.75
C ALA A 70 -6.06 8.89 4.38
N ALA A 71 -5.51 9.75 5.20
CA ALA A 71 -6.29 10.77 5.87
C ALA A 71 -6.51 12.01 5.00
N SER A 72 -5.66 12.22 3.99
CA SER A 72 -5.70 13.46 3.20
C SER A 72 -5.02 13.26 1.86
N PRO A 73 -5.25 14.16 0.89
CA PRO A 73 -4.52 14.14 -0.37
C PRO A 73 -3.01 14.28 -0.19
N VAL A 74 -2.56 15.03 0.82
CA VAL A 74 -1.13 15.18 1.09
C VAL A 74 -0.51 13.81 1.41
N GLU A 75 -1.21 12.99 2.18
CA GLU A 75 -0.74 11.64 2.49
C GLU A 75 -0.74 10.73 1.26
N VAL A 76 -1.75 10.83 0.41
CA VAL A 76 -1.81 10.07 -0.84
C VAL A 76 -0.62 10.44 -1.73
N ASP A 77 -0.33 11.74 -1.86
CA ASP A 77 0.80 12.21 -2.65
C ASP A 77 2.13 11.72 -2.07
N ALA A 78 2.26 11.75 -0.75
CA ALA A 78 3.48 11.30 -0.08
C ALA A 78 3.68 9.77 -0.24
N PHE A 79 2.60 9.00 -0.17
CA PHE A 79 2.61 7.56 -0.41
C PHE A 79 3.16 7.27 -1.82
N TYR A 80 2.65 7.97 -2.81
CA TYR A 80 3.07 7.77 -4.20
C TYR A 80 4.55 8.08 -4.39
N ARG A 81 5.01 9.22 -3.87
CA ARG A 81 6.43 9.60 -3.97
C ARG A 81 7.33 8.58 -3.27
N ALA A 82 6.93 8.14 -2.09
CA ALA A 82 7.69 7.15 -1.34
C ALA A 82 7.78 5.82 -2.10
N ALA A 83 6.68 5.41 -2.73
CA ALA A 83 6.66 4.17 -3.50
C ALA A 83 7.65 4.21 -4.66
N LEU A 84 7.65 5.29 -5.43
CA LEU A 84 8.57 5.42 -6.56
C LEU A 84 10.03 5.53 -6.09
N ALA A 85 10.27 6.12 -4.93
CA ALA A 85 11.61 6.26 -4.40
C ALA A 85 12.18 4.96 -3.83
N HIS A 86 11.33 3.99 -3.48
CA HIS A 86 11.75 2.79 -2.76
C HIS A 86 11.40 1.48 -3.48
N GLY A 87 11.44 1.49 -4.79
CA GLY A 87 11.34 0.25 -5.57
C GLY A 87 9.98 -0.07 -6.15
N GLY A 88 9.00 0.80 -5.96
CA GLY A 88 7.71 0.65 -6.59
C GLY A 88 7.66 1.28 -7.98
N GLN A 89 6.58 0.99 -8.69
CA GLN A 89 6.36 1.54 -10.02
C GLN A 89 5.02 2.25 -10.08
N ASP A 90 4.93 3.25 -10.95
CA ASP A 90 3.70 3.98 -11.19
C ASP A 90 2.62 3.07 -11.78
N ASN A 91 1.41 3.20 -11.29
CA ASN A 91 0.24 2.54 -11.84
C ASN A 91 -0.98 3.49 -11.81
N GLY A 92 -0.75 4.78 -11.76
CA GLY A 92 -1.76 5.82 -11.73
C GLY A 92 -1.44 6.87 -10.68
N GLY A 93 -0.89 8.01 -11.09
CA GLY A 93 -0.46 9.06 -10.16
C GLY A 93 -1.59 9.67 -9.35
N PRO A 94 -1.24 10.46 -8.33
CA PRO A 94 -2.25 11.04 -7.44
C PRO A 94 -3.24 11.92 -8.18
N GLY A 95 -4.51 11.77 -7.87
CA GLY A 95 -5.57 12.59 -8.46
C GLY A 95 -6.94 12.05 -8.15
N LYS A 96 -7.94 12.80 -8.60
CA LYS A 96 -9.31 12.40 -8.45
C LYS A 96 -9.64 11.24 -9.39
N ARG A 97 -10.50 10.35 -8.94
CA ARG A 97 -11.02 9.24 -9.74
C ARG A 97 -12.54 9.31 -9.68
N GLU A 98 -13.12 10.18 -10.47
CA GLU A 98 -14.56 10.43 -10.40
C GLU A 98 -15.38 9.20 -10.74
N GLN A 99 -14.83 8.28 -11.52
CA GLN A 99 -15.50 7.02 -11.82
C GLN A 99 -15.75 6.18 -10.57
N TYR A 100 -15.03 6.43 -9.48
CA TYR A 100 -15.23 5.72 -8.22
C TYR A 100 -16.02 6.55 -7.20
N GLY A 101 -16.26 7.82 -7.48
CA GLY A 101 -17.03 8.68 -6.59
C GLY A 101 -16.57 10.14 -6.67
N PRO A 102 -17.44 11.09 -6.32
CA PRO A 102 -17.14 12.51 -6.51
C PRO A 102 -16.01 13.03 -5.64
N GLY A 103 -15.72 12.38 -4.54
CA GLY A 103 -14.63 12.80 -3.68
C GLY A 103 -13.47 11.82 -3.63
N TYR A 104 -13.42 10.89 -4.57
CA TYR A 104 -12.41 9.82 -4.51
C TYR A 104 -11.07 10.36 -5.00
N TYR A 105 -10.08 10.41 -4.10
CA TYR A 105 -8.72 10.85 -4.43
C TYR A 105 -7.76 9.70 -4.11
N ALA A 106 -6.96 9.30 -5.09
CA ALA A 106 -6.15 8.10 -4.94
C ALA A 106 -4.88 8.15 -5.77
N ALA A 107 -3.93 7.30 -5.41
CA ALA A 107 -2.76 6.99 -6.21
C ALA A 107 -2.57 5.48 -6.23
N PHE A 108 -2.07 4.97 -7.34
CA PHE A 108 -1.91 3.55 -7.57
C PHE A 108 -0.45 3.27 -7.90
N VAL A 109 0.12 2.24 -7.29
CA VAL A 109 1.50 1.82 -7.54
C VAL A 109 1.57 0.30 -7.58
N VAL A 110 2.71 -0.20 -8.08
CA VAL A 110 3.02 -1.62 -8.03
C VAL A 110 4.18 -1.77 -7.05
N ASP A 111 4.06 -2.69 -6.10
CA ASP A 111 5.11 -2.90 -5.10
C ASP A 111 6.27 -3.71 -5.68
N PRO A 112 7.39 -3.89 -4.95
CA PRO A 112 8.55 -4.60 -5.51
C PRO A 112 8.30 -6.04 -5.93
N ASP A 113 7.25 -6.69 -5.41
CA ASP A 113 6.89 -8.05 -5.80
C ASP A 113 5.83 -8.08 -6.90
N GLY A 114 5.36 -6.92 -7.34
CA GLY A 114 4.36 -6.82 -8.41
C GLY A 114 2.93 -6.68 -7.91
N TYR A 115 2.71 -6.61 -6.60
CA TYR A 115 1.36 -6.45 -6.06
C TYR A 115 0.85 -5.02 -6.32
N ARG A 116 -0.42 -4.92 -6.71
CA ARG A 116 -1.03 -3.64 -7.01
C ARG A 116 -1.64 -3.09 -5.74
N ILE A 117 -1.21 -1.90 -5.36
CA ILE A 117 -1.68 -1.25 -4.15
C ILE A 117 -2.07 0.19 -4.42
N GLU A 118 -2.91 0.72 -3.57
CA GLU A 118 -3.49 2.04 -3.72
C GLU A 118 -3.51 2.73 -2.37
N ALA A 119 -3.37 4.04 -2.36
CA ALA A 119 -3.73 4.86 -1.21
C ALA A 119 -4.92 5.72 -1.61
N HIS A 120 -5.91 5.83 -0.75
CA HIS A 120 -7.17 6.50 -1.07
C HIS A 120 -7.68 7.32 0.12
N CYS A 121 -8.17 8.51 -0.19
CA CYS A 121 -8.95 9.28 0.77
C CYS A 121 -10.19 9.85 0.08
N GLU A 122 -11.19 10.20 0.89
CA GLU A 122 -12.34 10.93 0.39
C GLU A 122 -12.07 12.41 0.57
N LEU A 123 -12.22 13.18 -0.50
CA LEU A 123 -12.18 14.62 -0.38
C LEU A 123 -13.44 15.07 0.33
N ASP A 124 -13.22 15.96 1.28
CA ASP A 124 -14.32 16.47 2.00
C ASP A 124 -15.02 17.45 1.17
N ASN A 125 -16.15 17.14 0.72
CA ASN A 125 -16.84 17.98 -0.13
C ASN A 125 -17.68 18.91 0.58
N ILE A 126 -17.36 19.18 1.71
CA ILE A 126 -18.02 19.96 2.35
C ILE A 126 -18.00 21.15 1.85
N VAL A 127 -18.21 21.54 1.37
CA VAL A 127 -18.30 22.71 1.06
C VAL A 127 -18.35 23.10 0.63
#